data_7f465c3f96d90a7e54caa1583154ded9
#
_entry.id   7f465c3f96d90a7e54caa1583154ded9
#
_cell.length_a   1.000
_cell.length_b   1.000
_cell.length_c   1.000
_cell.angle_alpha   90.00
_cell.angle_beta   90.00
_cell.angle_gamma   90.00
#
_symmetry.space_group_name_H-M   'P 1'
#
loop_
_entity.id
_entity.type
_entity.pdbx_description
1 polymer ?
#
loop_
_entity_poly.entity_id
_entity_poly.type
_entity_poly.pdbx_seq_one_letter_code
_entity_poly.pdbx_strand_id
1 'polypeptide(L)'
;MDKTKEIASAVPHTIAQFIYDNIKKLILDGELKPNQRITQKEIQDRFNVSSSPVREAIHRICAEQLLVRSERKYVLVQLISPEELKQLFEVVRILDSIAYSRSVLAMTDDDLNDLKRLTKELSNFYEKNDVINFIKTNMAIHNRIWQNCGNRFLYEALNQLAEKVEIYLVREDYVFFRRPGALKSSYKEHLQITKAIEDRDVKALSKIMQTHWGQELFGKGDIDKKMSPLEKAPTDWISGRK
;
A
#
# COMPACT_ATOMS: atom_id res chain seq x y z
N MET A 1 36.89 -18.72 14.76
CA MET A 1 36.46 -17.74 13.74
C MET A 1 35.40 -18.40 12.90
N ASP A 2 34.19 -18.00 13.13
CA ASP A 2 32.95 -18.67 12.64
C ASP A 2 32.66 -18.26 11.20
N LYS A 3 32.82 -19.19 10.25
CA LYS A 3 32.56 -19.01 8.82
C LYS A 3 31.07 -19.04 8.46
N THR A 4 30.18 -19.14 9.45
CA THR A 4 28.73 -19.25 9.26
C THR A 4 28.00 -17.90 9.14
N LYS A 5 28.69 -16.76 9.34
CA LYS A 5 28.09 -15.42 9.29
C LYS A 5 28.15 -14.71 7.92
N GLU A 6 28.82 -15.30 6.93
CA GLU A 6 29.02 -14.66 5.62
C GLU A 6 28.04 -15.09 4.50
N ILE A 7 27.13 -16.01 4.79
CA ILE A 7 26.20 -16.56 3.79
C ILE A 7 24.86 -15.77 3.73
N ALA A 8 24.66 -14.78 4.58
CA ALA A 8 23.37 -14.06 4.71
C ALA A 8 23.21 -12.82 3.80
N SER A 9 24.10 -12.55 2.84
CA SER A 9 24.07 -11.27 2.11
C SER A 9 24.00 -11.34 0.58
N ALA A 10 23.58 -12.43 -0.02
CA ALA A 10 23.19 -12.42 -1.44
C ALA A 10 22.32 -13.65 -1.75
N VAL A 11 21.02 -13.56 -1.51
CA VAL A 11 20.09 -14.39 -2.26
C VAL A 11 20.20 -13.90 -3.71
N PRO A 12 20.71 -14.68 -4.67
CA PRO A 12 20.78 -14.25 -6.05
C PRO A 12 19.34 -13.95 -6.48
N HIS A 13 19.04 -12.73 -6.91
CA HIS A 13 17.76 -12.43 -7.53
C HIS A 13 17.62 -13.36 -8.74
N THR A 14 16.68 -14.29 -8.66
CA THR A 14 16.43 -15.17 -9.80
C THR A 14 15.98 -14.34 -10.99
N ILE A 15 16.21 -14.81 -12.22
CA ILE A 15 15.70 -14.14 -13.44
C ILE A 15 14.18 -13.95 -13.31
N ALA A 16 13.46 -14.92 -12.73
CA ALA A 16 12.03 -14.81 -12.48
C ALA A 16 11.69 -13.66 -11.51
N GLN A 17 12.47 -13.48 -10.44
CA GLN A 17 12.30 -12.36 -9.51
C GLN A 17 12.57 -11.02 -10.20
N PHE A 18 13.64 -10.93 -10.97
CA PHE A 18 13.94 -9.71 -11.74
C PHE A 18 12.80 -9.34 -12.69
N ILE A 19 12.24 -10.31 -13.45
CA ILE A 19 11.11 -10.06 -14.34
C ILE A 19 9.87 -9.63 -13.56
N TYR A 20 9.57 -10.31 -12.45
CA TYR A 20 8.47 -9.99 -11.57
C TYR A 20 8.55 -8.54 -11.08
N ASP A 21 9.69 -8.12 -10.52
CA ASP A 21 9.90 -6.77 -9.99
C ASP A 21 9.76 -5.71 -11.08
N ASN A 22 10.31 -5.98 -12.28
CA ASN A 22 10.21 -5.05 -13.39
C ASN A 22 8.78 -4.92 -13.95
N ILE A 23 8.05 -6.02 -14.14
CA ILE A 23 6.65 -5.94 -14.59
C ILE A 23 5.81 -5.19 -13.56
N LYS A 24 5.99 -5.49 -12.28
CA LYS A 24 5.30 -4.80 -11.19
C LYS A 24 5.61 -3.31 -11.19
N LYS A 25 6.87 -2.95 -11.37
CA LYS A 25 7.29 -1.54 -11.51
C LYS A 25 6.63 -0.87 -12.71
N LEU A 26 6.59 -1.52 -13.88
CA LEU A 26 5.93 -0.98 -15.07
C LEU A 26 4.43 -0.73 -14.87
N ILE A 27 3.76 -1.58 -14.07
CA ILE A 27 2.36 -1.39 -13.68
C ILE A 27 2.25 -0.20 -12.72
N LEU A 28 3.12 -0.12 -11.71
CA LEU A 28 3.14 0.96 -10.72
C LEU A 28 3.49 2.32 -11.32
N ASP A 29 4.39 2.35 -12.29
CA ASP A 29 4.78 3.59 -12.97
C ASP A 29 3.78 4.00 -14.08
N GLY A 30 2.71 3.19 -14.29
CA GLY A 30 1.67 3.46 -15.29
C GLY A 30 2.11 3.22 -16.75
N GLU A 31 3.31 2.66 -16.97
CA GLU A 31 3.76 2.28 -18.32
C GLU A 31 2.93 1.14 -18.90
N LEU A 32 2.55 0.17 -18.07
CA LEU A 32 1.57 -0.86 -18.39
C LEU A 32 0.18 -0.43 -17.95
N LYS A 33 -0.69 -0.14 -18.93
CA LYS A 33 -2.02 0.41 -18.69
C LYS A 33 -3.06 -0.68 -18.34
N PRO A 34 -4.14 -0.34 -17.65
CA PRO A 34 -5.28 -1.21 -17.44
C PRO A 34 -5.79 -1.81 -18.74
N ASN A 35 -6.22 -3.07 -18.67
CA ASN A 35 -6.66 -3.84 -19.84
C ASN A 35 -5.62 -3.97 -20.96
N GLN A 36 -4.40 -3.47 -20.75
CA GLN A 36 -3.33 -3.67 -21.72
C GLN A 36 -3.01 -5.16 -21.82
N ARG A 37 -3.03 -5.64 -23.06
CA ARG A 37 -2.64 -7.00 -23.39
C ARG A 37 -1.13 -7.12 -23.44
N ILE A 38 -0.62 -8.16 -22.81
CA ILE A 38 0.80 -8.50 -22.81
C ILE A 38 0.95 -9.99 -23.08
N THR A 39 1.75 -10.34 -24.06
CA THR A 39 2.05 -11.74 -24.35
C THR A 39 3.34 -12.19 -23.66
N GLN A 40 3.42 -13.48 -23.37
CA GLN A 40 4.65 -14.06 -22.84
C GLN A 40 5.87 -13.79 -23.74
N LYS A 41 5.65 -13.78 -25.07
CA LYS A 41 6.72 -13.51 -26.03
C LYS A 41 7.24 -12.08 -25.94
N GLU A 42 6.36 -11.09 -25.85
CA GLU A 42 6.77 -9.68 -25.67
C GLU A 42 7.63 -9.49 -24.41
N ILE A 43 7.30 -10.19 -23.31
CA ILE A 43 8.10 -10.16 -22.09
C ILE A 43 9.48 -10.83 -22.32
N GLN A 44 9.51 -11.99 -23.00
CA GLN A 44 10.76 -12.67 -23.35
C GLN A 44 11.68 -11.77 -24.19
N ASP A 45 11.11 -11.15 -25.21
CA ASP A 45 11.85 -10.29 -26.16
C ASP A 45 12.35 -9.01 -25.43
N ARG A 46 11.50 -8.40 -24.57
CA ARG A 46 11.86 -7.20 -23.81
C ARG A 46 13.03 -7.42 -22.85
N PHE A 47 13.05 -8.56 -22.16
CA PHE A 47 14.06 -8.87 -21.13
C PHE A 47 15.18 -9.80 -21.65
N ASN A 48 15.11 -10.24 -22.92
CA ASN A 48 16.04 -11.19 -23.53
C ASN A 48 16.23 -12.47 -22.69
N VAL A 49 15.13 -13.11 -22.31
CA VAL A 49 15.12 -14.29 -21.42
C VAL A 49 14.30 -15.44 -21.99
N SER A 50 14.56 -16.65 -21.49
CA SER A 50 13.79 -17.83 -21.87
C SER A 50 12.36 -17.82 -21.31
N SER A 51 11.51 -18.73 -21.79
CA SER A 51 10.09 -18.78 -21.42
C SER A 51 9.82 -19.22 -19.97
N SER A 52 10.71 -20.00 -19.36
CA SER A 52 10.50 -20.54 -18.01
C SER A 52 10.42 -19.46 -16.93
N PRO A 53 11.40 -18.57 -16.77
CA PRO A 53 11.34 -17.53 -15.75
C PRO A 53 10.22 -16.52 -15.99
N VAL A 54 9.86 -16.28 -17.27
CA VAL A 54 8.71 -15.42 -17.62
C VAL A 54 7.40 -16.03 -17.15
N ARG A 55 7.22 -17.35 -17.34
CA ARG A 55 6.03 -18.07 -16.86
C ARG A 55 5.89 -18.02 -15.35
N GLU A 56 6.99 -18.22 -14.64
CA GLU A 56 7.04 -18.13 -13.18
C GLU A 56 6.66 -16.72 -12.69
N ALA A 57 7.27 -15.68 -13.24
CA ALA A 57 6.98 -14.30 -12.91
C ALA A 57 5.49 -13.96 -13.16
N ILE A 58 4.98 -14.30 -14.35
CA ILE A 58 3.55 -14.09 -14.68
C ILE A 58 2.64 -14.85 -13.70
N HIS A 59 3.00 -16.08 -13.34
CA HIS A 59 2.19 -16.85 -12.41
C HIS A 59 2.07 -16.15 -11.05
N ARG A 60 3.17 -15.63 -10.54
CA ARG A 60 3.22 -14.89 -9.28
C ARG A 60 2.41 -13.59 -9.35
N ILE A 61 2.60 -12.80 -10.40
CA ILE A 61 1.86 -11.54 -10.58
C ILE A 61 0.35 -11.79 -10.74
N CYS A 62 -0.05 -12.88 -11.41
CA CYS A 62 -1.45 -13.28 -11.50
C CYS A 62 -2.02 -13.74 -10.15
N ALA A 63 -1.22 -14.43 -9.31
CA ALA A 63 -1.64 -14.80 -7.97
C ALA A 63 -1.90 -13.57 -7.08
N GLU A 64 -1.16 -12.48 -7.31
CA GLU A 64 -1.38 -11.18 -6.67
C GLU A 64 -2.52 -10.36 -7.30
N GLN A 65 -3.16 -10.90 -8.33
CA GLN A 65 -4.26 -10.24 -9.05
C GLN A 65 -3.87 -8.91 -9.73
N LEU A 66 -2.60 -8.70 -10.04
CA LEU A 66 -2.14 -7.54 -10.84
C LEU A 66 -2.23 -7.79 -12.33
N LEU A 67 -2.17 -9.05 -12.73
CA LEU A 67 -2.44 -9.53 -14.09
C LEU A 67 -3.52 -10.60 -14.06
N VAL A 68 -4.31 -10.66 -15.11
CA VAL A 68 -5.31 -11.73 -15.34
C VAL A 68 -4.95 -12.50 -16.59
N ARG A 69 -4.98 -13.84 -16.50
CA ARG A 69 -4.77 -14.70 -17.66
C ARG A 69 -6.00 -14.72 -18.54
N SER A 70 -5.78 -14.55 -19.83
CA SER A 70 -6.77 -14.83 -20.87
C SER A 70 -6.60 -16.25 -21.40
N GLU A 71 -7.70 -16.85 -21.84
CA GLU A 71 -7.68 -18.15 -22.54
C GLU A 71 -6.81 -18.14 -23.82
N ARG A 72 -6.56 -16.96 -24.39
CA ARG A 72 -5.82 -16.76 -25.64
C ARG A 72 -4.31 -16.54 -25.49
N LYS A 73 -3.66 -17.10 -24.44
CA LYS A 73 -2.20 -17.06 -24.21
C LYS A 73 -1.59 -15.66 -24.01
N TYR A 74 -2.35 -14.69 -23.55
CA TYR A 74 -1.86 -13.40 -23.11
C TYR A 74 -2.35 -13.11 -21.68
N VAL A 75 -1.76 -12.13 -21.05
CA VAL A 75 -2.23 -11.57 -19.79
C VAL A 75 -2.72 -10.14 -20.01
N LEU A 76 -3.66 -9.73 -19.19
CA LEU A 76 -4.17 -8.36 -19.13
C LEU A 76 -3.76 -7.74 -17.80
N VAL A 77 -3.38 -6.48 -17.82
CA VAL A 77 -3.25 -5.71 -16.59
C VAL A 77 -4.65 -5.62 -15.95
N GLN A 78 -4.75 -6.08 -14.70
CA GLN A 78 -6.03 -6.12 -13.98
C GLN A 78 -6.63 -4.72 -13.90
N LEU A 79 -7.91 -4.62 -14.20
CA LEU A 79 -8.73 -3.46 -13.89
C LEU A 79 -9.55 -3.79 -12.66
N ILE A 80 -9.50 -2.94 -11.65
CA ILE A 80 -10.43 -3.00 -10.52
C ILE A 80 -11.57 -2.00 -10.77
N SER A 81 -12.77 -2.42 -10.54
CA SER A 81 -13.93 -1.53 -10.64
C SER A 81 -13.98 -0.55 -9.47
N PRO A 82 -14.68 0.59 -9.60
CA PRO A 82 -14.87 1.51 -8.47
C PRO A 82 -15.47 0.85 -7.23
N GLU A 83 -16.36 -0.14 -7.42
CA GLU A 83 -16.97 -0.87 -6.32
C GLU A 83 -15.96 -1.81 -5.63
N GLU A 84 -15.16 -2.54 -6.39
CA GLU A 84 -14.08 -3.36 -5.82
C GLU A 84 -13.03 -2.50 -5.09
N LEU A 85 -12.72 -1.32 -5.62
CA LEU A 85 -11.83 -0.37 -4.95
C LEU A 85 -12.41 0.07 -3.59
N LYS A 86 -13.70 0.35 -3.54
CA LYS A 86 -14.40 0.68 -2.30
C LYS A 86 -14.29 -0.45 -1.27
N GLN A 87 -14.52 -1.69 -1.70
CA GLN A 87 -14.37 -2.87 -0.84
C GLN A 87 -12.92 -3.04 -0.35
N LEU A 88 -11.94 -2.81 -1.22
CA LEU A 88 -10.52 -2.83 -0.84
C LEU A 88 -10.21 -1.79 0.24
N PHE A 89 -10.63 -0.55 0.06
CA PHE A 89 -10.42 0.51 1.04
C PHE A 89 -11.13 0.26 2.36
N GLU A 90 -12.31 -0.36 2.34
CA GLU A 90 -13.02 -0.75 3.55
C GLU A 90 -12.18 -1.71 4.40
N VAL A 91 -11.61 -2.75 3.79
CA VAL A 91 -10.74 -3.71 4.48
C VAL A 91 -9.46 -3.05 4.98
N VAL A 92 -8.78 -2.28 4.11
CA VAL A 92 -7.55 -1.58 4.47
C VAL A 92 -7.79 -0.67 5.67
N ARG A 93 -8.84 0.12 5.68
CA ARG A 93 -9.19 1.02 6.78
C ARG A 93 -9.34 0.31 8.11
N ILE A 94 -10.01 -0.85 8.13
CA ILE A 94 -10.20 -1.64 9.35
C ILE A 94 -8.84 -2.14 9.88
N LEU A 95 -8.04 -2.76 9.02
CA LEU A 95 -6.75 -3.31 9.41
C LEU A 95 -5.76 -2.20 9.79
N ASP A 96 -5.76 -1.09 9.05
CA ASP A 96 -4.92 0.07 9.27
C ASP A 96 -5.21 0.70 10.64
N SER A 97 -6.48 0.89 11.00
CA SER A 97 -6.86 1.43 12.30
C SER A 97 -6.35 0.58 13.47
N ILE A 98 -6.38 -0.75 13.32
CA ILE A 98 -5.83 -1.68 14.32
C ILE A 98 -4.29 -1.55 14.39
N ALA A 99 -3.62 -1.51 13.24
CA ALA A 99 -2.17 -1.36 13.18
C ALA A 99 -1.72 -0.04 13.82
N TYR A 100 -2.36 1.06 13.50
CA TYR A 100 -2.05 2.38 14.04
C TYR A 100 -2.23 2.47 15.56
N SER A 101 -3.35 1.95 16.08
CA SER A 101 -3.62 1.94 17.53
C SER A 101 -2.57 1.14 18.31
N ARG A 102 -2.01 0.10 17.71
CA ARG A 102 -0.92 -0.68 18.30
C ARG A 102 0.43 0.02 18.18
N SER A 103 0.71 0.61 17.02
CA SER A 103 2.00 1.21 16.69
C SER A 103 2.26 2.49 17.47
N VAL A 104 1.24 3.33 17.72
CA VAL A 104 1.39 4.63 18.38
C VAL A 104 2.10 4.55 19.73
N LEU A 105 1.93 3.46 20.47
CA LEU A 105 2.57 3.24 21.76
C LEU A 105 3.90 2.47 21.66
N ALA A 106 4.13 1.79 20.53
CA ALA A 106 5.29 0.90 20.34
C ALA A 106 6.45 1.57 19.61
N MET A 107 6.19 2.62 18.80
CA MET A 107 7.23 3.32 18.04
C MET A 107 8.28 3.92 18.95
N THR A 108 9.56 3.71 18.60
CA THR A 108 10.72 4.30 19.25
C THR A 108 10.93 5.75 18.78
N ASP A 109 11.87 6.46 19.41
CA ASP A 109 12.23 7.82 18.96
C ASP A 109 12.86 7.80 17.55
N ASP A 110 13.61 6.76 17.20
CA ASP A 110 14.14 6.57 15.85
C ASP A 110 13.02 6.37 14.82
N ASP A 111 12.01 5.58 15.16
CA ASP A 111 10.82 5.40 14.32
C ASP A 111 10.09 6.73 14.10
N LEU A 112 9.97 7.54 15.15
CA LEU A 112 9.35 8.87 15.08
C LEU A 112 10.17 9.84 14.22
N ASN A 113 11.50 9.79 14.31
CA ASN A 113 12.38 10.59 13.48
C ASN A 113 12.24 10.23 11.99
N ASP A 114 12.17 8.93 11.68
CA ASP A 114 11.92 8.45 10.32
C ASP A 114 10.55 8.91 9.82
N LEU A 115 9.50 8.81 10.66
CA LEU A 115 8.16 9.25 10.31
C LEU A 115 8.13 10.77 10.01
N LYS A 116 8.79 11.58 10.82
CA LYS A 116 8.93 13.02 10.60
C LYS A 116 9.66 13.33 9.29
N ARG A 117 10.73 12.58 8.99
CA ARG A 117 11.45 12.73 7.72
C ARG A 117 10.54 12.44 6.53
N LEU A 118 9.81 11.33 6.55
CA LEU A 118 8.86 10.98 5.50
C LEU A 118 7.75 12.04 5.36
N THR A 119 7.23 12.56 6.47
CA THR A 119 6.21 13.61 6.46
C THR A 119 6.75 14.92 5.86
N LYS A 120 8.01 15.25 6.09
CA LYS A 120 8.68 16.40 5.45
C LYS A 120 8.85 16.17 3.94
N GLU A 121 9.22 14.97 3.52
CA GLU A 121 9.30 14.61 2.10
C GLU A 121 7.91 14.71 1.44
N LEU A 122 6.86 14.23 2.11
CA LEU A 122 5.48 14.36 1.65
C LEU A 122 5.10 15.83 1.43
N SER A 123 5.49 16.74 2.34
CA SER A 123 5.28 18.18 2.20
C SER A 123 5.95 18.74 0.95
N ASN A 124 7.20 18.34 0.68
CA ASN A 124 7.94 18.79 -0.50
C ASN A 124 7.26 18.34 -1.81
N PHE A 125 6.74 17.10 -1.86
CA PHE A 125 6.03 16.61 -3.05
C PHE A 125 4.65 17.26 -3.21
N TYR A 126 3.96 17.54 -2.09
CA TYR A 126 2.72 18.33 -2.12
C TYR A 126 2.93 19.73 -2.70
N GLU A 127 3.95 20.46 -2.24
CA GLU A 127 4.27 21.81 -2.71
C GLU A 127 4.65 21.84 -4.20
N LYS A 128 5.35 20.80 -4.68
CA LYS A 128 5.73 20.66 -6.09
C LYS A 128 4.60 20.11 -6.97
N ASN A 129 3.45 19.77 -6.40
CA ASN A 129 2.36 19.04 -7.07
C ASN A 129 2.84 17.75 -7.77
N ASP A 130 3.84 17.08 -7.18
CA ASP A 130 4.37 15.82 -7.65
C ASP A 130 3.53 14.67 -7.07
N VAL A 131 2.42 14.38 -7.74
CA VAL A 131 1.40 13.44 -7.28
C VAL A 131 1.94 12.02 -7.16
N ILE A 132 2.80 11.58 -8.07
CA ILE A 132 3.34 10.21 -8.06
C ILE A 132 4.23 10.00 -6.84
N ASN A 133 5.19 10.90 -6.60
CA ASN A 133 6.07 10.79 -5.46
C ASN A 133 5.34 11.07 -4.14
N PHE A 134 4.30 11.92 -4.17
CA PHE A 134 3.39 12.09 -3.03
C PHE A 134 2.73 10.77 -2.64
N ILE A 135 2.14 10.02 -3.58
CA ILE A 135 1.50 8.72 -3.32
C ILE A 135 2.52 7.71 -2.76
N LYS A 136 3.70 7.60 -3.38
CA LYS A 136 4.77 6.69 -2.91
C LYS A 136 5.21 7.02 -1.48
N THR A 137 5.39 8.30 -1.17
CA THR A 137 5.79 8.74 0.18
C THR A 137 4.66 8.56 1.19
N ASN A 138 3.41 8.80 0.79
CA ASN A 138 2.23 8.51 1.58
C ASN A 138 2.19 7.03 1.99
N MET A 139 2.36 6.12 1.04
CA MET A 139 2.41 4.68 1.33
C MET A 139 3.61 4.30 2.20
N ALA A 140 4.76 4.97 2.05
CA ALA A 140 5.92 4.76 2.92
C ALA A 140 5.64 5.17 4.38
N ILE A 141 4.86 6.24 4.61
CA ILE A 141 4.40 6.65 5.95
C ILE A 141 3.56 5.54 6.59
N HIS A 142 2.56 5.04 5.87
CA HIS A 142 1.73 3.91 6.34
C HIS A 142 2.59 2.70 6.68
N ASN A 143 3.47 2.29 5.78
CA ASN A 143 4.34 1.14 5.97
C ASN A 143 5.22 1.30 7.21
N ARG A 144 5.80 2.49 7.43
CA ARG A 144 6.62 2.77 8.62
C ARG A 144 5.84 2.59 9.91
N ILE A 145 4.59 3.00 9.93
CA ILE A 145 3.72 2.83 11.10
C ILE A 145 3.38 1.34 11.28
N TRP A 146 2.98 0.63 10.23
CA TRP A 146 2.61 -0.79 10.30
C TRP A 146 3.73 -1.70 10.80
N GLN A 147 4.99 -1.41 10.47
CA GLN A 147 6.16 -2.16 10.96
C GLN A 147 6.20 -2.25 12.49
N ASN A 148 5.62 -1.26 13.17
CA ASN A 148 5.59 -1.18 14.63
C ASN A 148 4.32 -1.76 15.26
N CYS A 149 3.41 -2.38 14.50
CA CYS A 149 2.14 -2.89 15.04
C CYS A 149 2.27 -4.15 15.91
N GLY A 150 3.46 -4.76 15.98
CA GLY A 150 3.72 -5.95 16.80
C GLY A 150 2.92 -7.19 16.38
N ASN A 151 2.41 -7.23 15.14
CA ASN A 151 1.70 -8.37 14.58
C ASN A 151 2.14 -8.60 13.14
N ARG A 152 2.98 -9.62 12.93
CA ARG A 152 3.52 -9.94 11.61
C ARG A 152 2.44 -10.20 10.56
N PHE A 153 1.38 -10.94 10.92
CA PHE A 153 0.31 -11.26 9.97
C PHE A 153 -0.51 -10.04 9.57
N LEU A 154 -0.75 -9.11 10.51
CA LEU A 154 -1.40 -7.84 10.22
C LEU A 154 -0.54 -6.98 9.27
N TYR A 155 0.76 -6.91 9.54
CA TYR A 155 1.72 -6.20 8.69
C TYR A 155 1.78 -6.79 7.27
N GLU A 156 1.90 -8.12 7.13
CA GLU A 156 1.94 -8.81 5.85
C GLU A 156 0.64 -8.59 5.05
N ALA A 157 -0.52 -8.70 5.71
CA ALA A 157 -1.82 -8.47 5.07
C ALA A 157 -1.96 -7.02 4.58
N LEU A 158 -1.58 -6.03 5.40
CA LEU A 158 -1.60 -4.62 5.02
C LEU A 158 -0.68 -4.33 3.83
N ASN A 159 0.54 -4.87 3.83
CA ASN A 159 1.46 -4.69 2.69
C ASN A 159 0.90 -5.24 1.38
N GLN A 160 0.30 -6.44 1.40
CA GLN A 160 -0.32 -7.02 0.20
C GLN A 160 -1.48 -6.19 -0.33
N LEU A 161 -2.29 -5.61 0.57
CA LEU A 161 -3.39 -4.72 0.19
C LEU A 161 -2.89 -3.36 -0.28
N ALA A 162 -1.86 -2.82 0.39
CA ALA A 162 -1.24 -1.54 0.07
C ALA A 162 -0.67 -1.50 -1.35
N GLU A 163 -0.03 -2.57 -1.80
CA GLU A 163 0.46 -2.67 -3.17
C GLU A 163 -0.65 -2.52 -4.20
N LYS A 164 -1.82 -3.12 -3.94
CA LYS A 164 -3.00 -2.95 -4.80
C LYS A 164 -3.49 -1.50 -4.76
N VAL A 165 -3.59 -0.92 -3.57
CA VAL A 165 -4.00 0.49 -3.41
C VAL A 165 -3.07 1.42 -4.17
N GLU A 166 -1.76 1.27 -4.01
CA GLU A 166 -0.77 2.13 -4.67
C GLU A 166 -0.91 2.07 -6.20
N ILE A 167 -1.04 0.86 -6.76
CA ILE A 167 -1.26 0.67 -8.20
C ILE A 167 -2.49 1.45 -8.67
N TYR A 168 -3.58 1.43 -7.91
CA TYR A 168 -4.81 2.13 -8.29
C TYR A 168 -4.72 3.64 -8.12
N LEU A 169 -4.02 4.12 -7.11
CA LEU A 169 -3.84 5.55 -6.88
C LEU A 169 -2.93 6.23 -7.91
N VAL A 170 -1.91 5.51 -8.42
CA VAL A 170 -0.95 6.03 -9.40
C VAL A 170 -1.50 6.03 -10.82
N ARG A 171 -2.50 5.22 -11.14
CA ARG A 171 -3.02 5.08 -12.50
C ARG A 171 -3.69 6.34 -13.01
N GLU A 172 -3.44 6.68 -14.29
CA GLU A 172 -4.01 7.86 -14.94
C GLU A 172 -5.55 7.87 -14.97
N ASP A 173 -6.17 6.69 -15.02
CA ASP A 173 -7.63 6.55 -15.03
C ASP A 173 -8.26 6.71 -13.65
N TYR A 174 -7.50 6.50 -12.57
CA TYR A 174 -7.93 6.75 -11.20
C TYR A 174 -7.40 8.09 -10.71
N VAL A 175 -8.08 9.14 -11.15
CA VAL A 175 -7.80 10.55 -10.92
C VAL A 175 -8.17 10.98 -9.49
N PHE A 176 -7.99 10.08 -8.48
CA PHE A 176 -8.36 10.42 -7.11
C PHE A 176 -7.68 11.71 -6.65
N PHE A 177 -6.35 11.76 -6.72
CA PHE A 177 -5.61 12.95 -6.31
C PHE A 177 -5.68 14.13 -7.29
N ARG A 178 -6.27 13.93 -8.49
CA ARG A 178 -6.58 15.04 -9.42
C ARG A 178 -7.91 15.72 -9.09
N ARG A 179 -8.74 15.15 -8.21
CA ARG A 179 -9.95 15.83 -7.75
C ARG A 179 -9.56 17.08 -6.96
N PRO A 180 -10.26 18.21 -7.17
CA PRO A 180 -9.97 19.44 -6.43
C PRO A 180 -10.00 19.20 -4.92
N GLY A 181 -8.88 19.45 -4.26
CA GLY A 181 -8.76 19.34 -2.80
C GLY A 181 -8.32 17.98 -2.26
N ALA A 182 -8.35 16.89 -3.03
CA ALA A 182 -8.01 15.56 -2.53
C ALA A 182 -6.55 15.46 -2.04
N LEU A 183 -5.60 15.96 -2.85
CA LEU A 183 -4.19 16.00 -2.47
C LEU A 183 -3.97 16.82 -1.18
N LYS A 184 -4.65 17.97 -1.08
CA LYS A 184 -4.57 18.84 0.10
C LYS A 184 -5.17 18.20 1.34
N SER A 185 -6.28 17.49 1.19
CA SER A 185 -6.93 16.81 2.30
C SER A 185 -6.06 15.66 2.81
N SER A 186 -5.59 14.79 1.93
CA SER A 186 -4.67 13.71 2.27
C SER A 186 -3.40 14.22 2.96
N TYR A 187 -2.79 15.29 2.43
CA TYR A 187 -1.63 15.92 3.05
C TYR A 187 -1.93 16.39 4.49
N LYS A 188 -3.05 17.10 4.70
CA LYS A 188 -3.44 17.57 6.04
C LYS A 188 -3.68 16.42 7.02
N GLU A 189 -4.34 15.34 6.56
CA GLU A 189 -4.57 14.17 7.40
C GLU A 189 -3.25 13.52 7.83
N HIS A 190 -2.29 13.37 6.94
CA HIS A 190 -0.99 12.79 7.28
C HIS A 190 -0.17 13.65 8.25
N LEU A 191 -0.30 15.00 8.17
CA LEU A 191 0.27 15.88 9.20
C LEU A 191 -0.38 15.63 10.57
N GLN A 192 -1.71 15.47 10.61
CA GLN A 192 -2.44 15.19 11.85
C GLN A 192 -2.11 13.81 12.42
N ILE A 193 -1.98 12.78 11.55
CA ILE A 193 -1.55 11.45 11.94
C ILE A 193 -0.17 11.48 12.57
N THR A 194 0.80 12.10 11.89
CA THR A 194 2.18 12.22 12.41
C THR A 194 2.19 12.92 13.76
N LYS A 195 1.43 14.01 13.89
CA LYS A 195 1.34 14.74 15.17
C LYS A 195 0.70 13.89 16.27
N ALA A 196 -0.39 13.19 15.99
CA ALA A 196 -1.04 12.33 16.96
C ALA A 196 -0.13 11.18 17.44
N ILE A 197 0.67 10.61 16.53
CA ILE A 197 1.67 9.58 16.87
C ILE A 197 2.80 10.17 17.72
N GLU A 198 3.31 11.35 17.37
CA GLU A 198 4.33 12.07 18.13
C GLU A 198 3.87 12.34 19.57
N ASP A 199 2.64 12.79 19.71
CA ASP A 199 2.03 13.10 21.02
C ASP A 199 1.54 11.84 21.76
N ARG A 200 1.66 10.65 21.17
CA ARG A 200 1.10 9.39 21.71
C ARG A 200 -0.41 9.47 21.96
N ASP A 201 -1.12 10.31 21.22
CA ASP A 201 -2.55 10.54 21.37
C ASP A 201 -3.38 9.49 20.58
N VAL A 202 -3.64 8.37 21.26
CA VAL A 202 -4.45 7.27 20.72
C VAL A 202 -5.87 7.72 20.36
N LYS A 203 -6.45 8.67 21.11
CA LYS A 203 -7.84 9.13 20.89
C LYS A 203 -7.92 10.00 19.64
N ALA A 204 -7.00 10.96 19.47
CA ALA A 204 -6.92 11.77 18.25
C ALA A 204 -6.69 10.89 17.05
N LEU A 205 -5.74 9.94 17.12
CA LEU A 205 -5.43 9.01 16.03
C LEU A 205 -6.65 8.16 15.67
N SER A 206 -7.34 7.58 16.65
CA SER A 206 -8.55 6.79 16.41
C SER A 206 -9.63 7.58 15.67
N LYS A 207 -9.81 8.86 16.01
CA LYS A 207 -10.77 9.74 15.34
C LYS A 207 -10.38 10.01 13.89
N ILE A 208 -9.11 10.23 13.59
CA ILE A 208 -8.61 10.44 12.24
C ILE A 208 -8.82 9.18 11.41
N MET A 209 -8.49 8.01 11.97
CA MET A 209 -8.58 6.73 11.27
C MET A 209 -10.01 6.30 10.91
N GLN A 210 -11.05 6.85 11.56
CA GLN A 210 -12.45 6.59 11.16
C GLN A 210 -12.76 7.07 9.76
N THR A 211 -12.10 8.11 9.29
CA THR A 211 -12.35 8.75 7.99
C THR A 211 -11.23 8.58 7.00
N HIS A 212 -10.07 8.19 7.47
CA HIS A 212 -8.86 8.05 6.70
C HIS A 212 -9.08 7.16 5.47
N TRP A 213 -8.88 6.67 4.69
CA TRP A 213 -9.16 5.78 3.54
C TRP A 213 -10.55 5.89 2.89
N GLY A 214 -11.39 6.84 3.23
CA GLY A 214 -12.76 6.72 2.73
C GLY A 214 -13.51 7.98 2.36
N GLN A 215 -13.43 9.04 3.12
CA GLN A 215 -14.30 10.20 2.92
C GLN A 215 -14.06 10.92 1.60
N GLU A 216 -12.84 10.90 1.10
CA GLU A 216 -12.48 11.62 -0.11
C GLU A 216 -12.74 10.83 -1.38
N LEU A 217 -12.75 9.49 -1.29
CA LEU A 217 -13.01 8.62 -2.43
C LEU A 217 -14.49 8.53 -2.80
N PHE A 218 -15.36 8.53 -1.80
CA PHE A 218 -16.77 8.15 -2.01
C PHE A 218 -17.76 9.24 -1.59
N GLY A 219 -17.30 10.40 -1.07
CA GLY A 219 -18.15 11.48 -0.57
C GLY A 219 -18.67 11.22 0.86
N LYS A 220 -18.98 12.31 1.59
CA LYS A 220 -19.38 12.27 3.01
C LYS A 220 -20.68 11.51 3.32
N GLY A 221 -21.37 10.97 2.35
CA GLY A 221 -22.70 10.37 2.53
C GLY A 221 -22.78 8.85 2.46
N ASP A 222 -21.83 8.17 1.84
CA ASP A 222 -21.97 6.74 1.54
C ASP A 222 -21.32 5.81 2.58
N ILE A 223 -20.38 6.30 3.36
CA ILE A 223 -19.63 5.49 4.32
C ILE A 223 -20.30 5.46 5.69
N ASP A 224 -20.89 6.58 6.14
CA ASP A 224 -21.42 6.72 7.50
C ASP A 224 -22.67 5.89 7.80
N LYS A 225 -23.42 5.46 6.79
CA LYS A 225 -24.69 4.76 6.97
C LYS A 225 -24.61 3.26 7.25
N LYS A 226 -23.44 2.62 7.03
CA LYS A 226 -23.30 1.15 7.15
C LYS A 226 -22.20 0.66 8.10
N MET A 227 -21.45 1.54 8.75
CA MET A 227 -20.24 1.13 9.47
C MET A 227 -20.24 1.49 10.94
N SER A 228 -21.15 0.89 11.68
CA SER A 228 -21.10 0.84 13.16
C SER A 228 -20.84 -0.57 13.73
N PRO A 229 -19.84 -1.35 13.27
CA PRO A 229 -19.45 -2.56 14.00
C PRO A 229 -18.29 -2.37 14.97
N LEU A 230 -17.48 -1.30 14.86
CA LEU A 230 -16.26 -1.17 15.66
C LEU A 230 -16.48 -0.55 17.04
N GLU A 231 -17.62 0.11 17.29
CA GLU A 231 -17.99 0.55 18.63
C GLU A 231 -18.31 -0.60 19.60
N LYS A 232 -18.46 -1.82 19.07
CA LYS A 232 -18.77 -3.04 19.83
C LYS A 232 -17.68 -4.11 19.81
N ALA A 233 -16.52 -3.82 19.24
CA ALA A 233 -15.38 -4.75 19.37
C ALA A 233 -14.96 -4.75 20.84
N PRO A 234 -14.93 -5.91 21.52
CA PRO A 234 -14.46 -5.97 22.89
C PRO A 234 -13.02 -5.47 22.94
N THR A 235 -12.78 -4.42 23.71
CA THR A 235 -11.43 -3.88 23.96
C THR A 235 -10.54 -4.83 24.75
N ASP A 236 -11.09 -5.95 25.18
CA ASP A 236 -10.46 -6.88 26.12
C ASP A 236 -9.32 -7.69 25.54
N TRP A 237 -9.23 -7.83 24.25
CA TRP A 237 -8.06 -8.47 23.64
C TRP A 237 -6.86 -7.52 23.41
N ILE A 238 -7.00 -6.22 23.67
CA ILE A 238 -5.89 -5.27 23.63
C ILE A 238 -5.14 -5.28 24.97
N SER A 239 -5.78 -5.74 26.02
CA SER A 239 -5.20 -5.81 27.37
C SER A 239 -4.66 -7.20 27.72
N GLY A 240 -3.92 -7.84 26.81
CA GLY A 240 -3.17 -9.06 27.12
C GLY A 240 -2.14 -8.82 28.21
N ARG A 241 -2.61 -8.60 29.44
CA ARG A 241 -1.84 -8.79 30.66
C ARG A 241 -2.35 -10.08 31.32
N LYS A 242 -1.63 -11.14 31.12
CA LYS A 242 -1.15 -12.01 32.18
C LYS A 242 0.04 -12.75 31.67
#